data_dd7b13dea6e04a04bca1c17cfffb0c9a
#
_entry.id   dd7b13dea6e04a04bca1c17cfffb0c9a
#
_cell.length_a   1.000
_cell.length_b   1.000
_cell.length_c   1.000
_cell.angle_alpha   90.00
_cell.angle_beta   90.00
_cell.angle_gamma   90.00
#
_symmetry.space_group_name_H-M   'P 1'
#
loop_
_entity.id
_entity.type
_entity.pdbx_description
1 polymer ?
#
loop_
_entity_poly.entity_id
_entity_poly.type
_entity_poly.pdbx_seq_one_letter_code
_entity_poly.pdbx_strand_id
1 'polypeptide(L)'
;KWYEKNETNDLDFFGYGWDKHVFKGSKIIKVFNKFNLLTKFLAPKFKNYKGSFEGKKIDLLKEYKFSYCIENAKGFKGYITEKIFHCFFALTVPVYLGCPNITDHIPKECFVDMRDFNSVRDIHIFLKNMPNEKFVNYQKSIKNFLHSDKFIPFSNKHYIETLKDNIFV
;
A
#
# COMPACT_ATOMS: atom_id res chain seq x y z
N LYS A 1 9.06 -6.78 -10.20
CA LYS A 1 10.11 -6.96 -11.23
C LYS A 1 11.52 -6.71 -10.68
N TRP A 2 11.78 -5.57 -9.97
CA TRP A 2 13.13 -5.30 -9.47
C TRP A 2 13.53 -6.30 -8.37
N TYR A 3 12.71 -6.53 -7.36
CA TYR A 3 12.95 -7.48 -6.28
C TYR A 3 13.10 -8.92 -6.80
N GLU A 4 12.35 -9.28 -7.81
CA GLU A 4 12.42 -10.58 -8.48
C GLU A 4 13.76 -10.80 -9.18
N LYS A 5 14.22 -9.77 -9.94
CA LYS A 5 15.49 -9.82 -10.68
C LYS A 5 16.71 -9.86 -9.77
N ASN A 6 16.61 -9.29 -8.55
CA ASN A 6 17.73 -9.20 -7.61
C ASN A 6 17.66 -10.26 -6.51
N GLU A 7 16.73 -11.23 -6.61
CA GLU A 7 16.57 -12.37 -5.71
C GLU A 7 16.54 -12.02 -4.21
N THR A 8 16.11 -10.81 -3.86
CA THR A 8 16.04 -10.38 -2.47
C THR A 8 14.85 -11.01 -1.77
N ASN A 9 15.03 -11.47 -0.55
CA ASN A 9 13.95 -11.97 0.31
C ASN A 9 13.33 -10.87 1.17
N ASP A 10 13.65 -9.60 0.89
CA ASP A 10 13.29 -8.45 1.73
C ASP A 10 11.89 -7.88 1.41
N LEU A 11 11.13 -8.51 0.51
CA LEU A 11 9.78 -8.08 0.14
C LEU A 11 8.87 -9.30 0.00
N ASP A 12 7.78 -9.30 0.73
CA ASP A 12 6.71 -10.27 0.57
C ASP A 12 5.52 -9.63 -0.17
N PHE A 13 4.86 -10.40 -1.04
CA PHE A 13 3.59 -9.97 -1.59
C PHE A 13 2.47 -10.92 -1.21
N PHE A 14 1.34 -10.31 -0.90
CA PHE A 14 0.09 -10.97 -0.59
C PHE A 14 -0.99 -10.53 -1.57
N GLY A 15 -1.95 -11.37 -1.80
CA GLY A 15 -3.12 -11.03 -2.58
C GLY A 15 -3.57 -12.16 -3.51
N TYR A 16 -4.75 -11.97 -4.08
CA TYR A 16 -5.36 -12.96 -4.95
C TYR A 16 -4.89 -12.82 -6.39
N GLY A 17 -4.61 -13.97 -7.05
CA GLY A 17 -4.40 -14.02 -8.50
C GLY A 17 -2.97 -13.76 -8.98
N TRP A 18 -2.00 -13.56 -8.10
CA TRP A 18 -0.59 -13.44 -8.48
C TRP A 18 0.01 -14.78 -8.93
N ASP A 19 -0.66 -15.89 -8.58
CA ASP A 19 -0.34 -17.26 -8.95
C ASP A 19 -1.09 -17.74 -10.21
N LYS A 20 -1.65 -16.81 -10.99
CA LYS A 20 -2.41 -17.12 -12.21
C LYS A 20 -1.96 -16.28 -13.39
N HIS A 21 -1.83 -16.92 -14.54
CA HIS A 21 -1.67 -16.21 -15.80
C HIS A 21 -3.01 -15.64 -16.26
N VAL A 22 -3.03 -14.38 -16.70
CA VAL A 22 -4.23 -13.74 -17.24
C VAL A 22 -4.07 -13.56 -18.74
N PHE A 23 -4.84 -14.29 -19.51
CA PHE A 23 -4.91 -14.15 -20.96
C PHE A 23 -5.65 -12.86 -21.33
N LYS A 24 -4.94 -11.93 -22.00
CA LYS A 24 -5.48 -10.67 -22.50
C LYS A 24 -5.70 -10.76 -24.00
N GLY A 25 -6.77 -10.14 -24.52
CA GLY A 25 -7.07 -10.15 -25.97
C GLY A 25 -8.56 -10.28 -26.27
N SER A 26 -8.90 -10.91 -27.41
CA SER A 26 -10.27 -11.14 -27.85
C SER A 26 -11.10 -11.97 -26.85
N LYS A 27 -12.43 -11.98 -27.01
CA LYS A 27 -13.34 -12.77 -26.16
C LYS A 27 -12.97 -14.26 -26.16
N ILE A 28 -12.51 -14.79 -27.30
CA ILE A 28 -12.09 -16.20 -27.46
C ILE A 28 -10.85 -16.50 -26.58
N ILE A 29 -9.85 -15.62 -26.61
CA ILE A 29 -8.63 -15.78 -25.81
C ILE A 29 -8.94 -15.69 -24.30
N LYS A 30 -9.87 -14.81 -23.91
CA LYS A 30 -10.28 -14.68 -22.50
C LYS A 30 -10.99 -15.92 -21.95
N VAL A 31 -11.53 -16.80 -22.79
CA VAL A 31 -12.12 -18.08 -22.35
C VAL A 31 -11.08 -18.96 -21.64
N PHE A 32 -9.81 -18.89 -22.06
CA PHE A 32 -8.73 -19.64 -21.41
C PHE A 32 -8.53 -19.28 -19.93
N ASN A 33 -8.96 -18.08 -19.49
CA ASN A 33 -8.93 -17.72 -18.09
C ASN A 33 -9.84 -18.58 -17.18
N LYS A 34 -10.82 -19.30 -17.78
CA LYS A 34 -11.68 -20.25 -17.05
C LYS A 34 -10.98 -21.57 -16.72
N PHE A 35 -9.89 -21.89 -17.43
CA PHE A 35 -9.13 -23.12 -17.19
C PHE A 35 -8.08 -22.91 -16.11
N ASN A 36 -8.48 -23.16 -14.86
CA ASN A 36 -7.67 -22.87 -13.68
C ASN A 36 -6.30 -23.58 -13.68
N LEU A 37 -6.25 -24.83 -14.18
CA LEU A 37 -5.02 -25.60 -14.27
C LEU A 37 -4.04 -24.96 -15.26
N LEU A 38 -4.51 -24.54 -16.45
CA LEU A 38 -3.70 -23.88 -17.46
C LEU A 38 -3.18 -22.53 -17.00
N THR A 39 -4.03 -21.72 -16.37
CA THR A 39 -3.64 -20.41 -15.85
C THR A 39 -2.60 -20.51 -14.72
N LYS A 40 -2.69 -21.52 -13.87
CA LYS A 40 -1.69 -21.81 -12.84
C LYS A 40 -0.37 -22.31 -13.44
N PHE A 41 -0.44 -23.20 -14.44
CA PHE A 41 0.76 -23.72 -15.09
C PHE A 41 1.58 -22.64 -15.80
N LEU A 42 0.90 -21.70 -16.45
CA LEU A 42 1.52 -20.57 -17.16
C LEU A 42 1.76 -19.33 -16.28
N ALA A 43 1.46 -19.42 -14.99
CA ALA A 43 1.63 -18.30 -14.07
C ALA A 43 3.12 -17.95 -13.88
N PRO A 44 3.43 -16.65 -13.76
CA PRO A 44 4.76 -16.24 -13.33
C PRO A 44 5.01 -16.75 -11.90
N LYS A 45 6.12 -17.43 -11.69
CA LYS A 45 6.54 -17.85 -10.34
C LYS A 45 7.23 -16.68 -9.64
N PHE A 46 6.59 -16.11 -8.63
CA PHE A 46 7.18 -15.09 -7.79
C PHE A 46 7.72 -15.72 -6.51
N LYS A 47 9.02 -15.65 -6.27
CA LYS A 47 9.69 -16.24 -5.11
C LYS A 47 9.12 -15.74 -3.77
N ASN A 48 8.72 -14.48 -3.74
CA ASN A 48 8.27 -13.78 -2.53
C ASN A 48 6.73 -13.69 -2.41
N TYR A 49 6.01 -14.43 -3.24
CA TYR A 49 4.56 -14.50 -3.14
C TYR A 49 4.15 -15.46 -2.01
N LYS A 50 3.38 -14.95 -1.07
CA LYS A 50 2.92 -15.67 0.13
C LYS A 50 1.46 -16.12 0.05
N GLY A 51 0.81 -15.95 -1.11
CA GLY A 51 -0.60 -16.31 -1.28
C GLY A 51 -1.58 -15.22 -0.84
N SER A 52 -2.84 -15.57 -0.71
CA SER A 52 -3.86 -14.73 -0.10
C SER A 52 -3.77 -14.82 1.41
N PHE A 53 -3.92 -13.68 2.08
CA PHE A 53 -4.00 -13.64 3.54
C PHE A 53 -5.48 -13.71 3.96
N GLU A 54 -5.80 -14.68 4.83
CA GLU A 54 -7.11 -14.81 5.45
C GLU A 54 -7.06 -14.20 6.85
N GLY A 55 -7.55 -12.98 6.99
CA GLY A 55 -7.55 -12.23 8.25
C GLY A 55 -7.70 -10.74 8.05
N LYS A 56 -7.57 -9.98 9.13
CA LYS A 56 -7.60 -8.53 9.07
C LYS A 56 -6.28 -8.00 8.50
N LYS A 57 -6.34 -7.20 7.43
CA LYS A 57 -5.17 -6.61 6.77
C LYS A 57 -4.24 -5.87 7.75
N ILE A 58 -4.81 -5.23 8.77
CA ILE A 58 -4.05 -4.52 9.80
C ILE A 58 -3.16 -5.48 10.59
N ASP A 59 -3.63 -6.69 10.90
CA ASP A 59 -2.85 -7.67 11.66
C ASP A 59 -1.66 -8.19 10.85
N LEU A 60 -1.87 -8.41 9.55
CA LEU A 60 -0.75 -8.72 8.64
C LEU A 60 0.28 -7.57 8.59
N LEU A 61 -0.18 -6.33 8.47
CA LEU A 61 0.71 -5.17 8.37
C LEU A 61 1.59 -4.99 9.61
N LYS A 62 1.12 -5.34 10.80
CA LYS A 62 1.90 -5.27 12.06
C LYS A 62 3.19 -6.10 12.03
N GLU A 63 3.24 -7.15 11.22
CA GLU A 63 4.41 -8.02 11.07
C GLU A 63 5.54 -7.37 10.23
N TYR A 64 5.27 -6.21 9.60
CA TYR A 64 6.18 -5.56 8.68
C TYR A 64 6.55 -4.14 9.13
N LYS A 65 7.84 -3.80 9.04
CA LYS A 65 8.31 -2.42 9.29
C LYS A 65 7.76 -1.44 8.26
N PHE A 66 7.71 -1.86 6.99
CA PHE A 66 7.34 -1.03 5.85
C PHE A 66 6.29 -1.74 4.99
N SER A 67 5.42 -0.96 4.36
CA SER A 67 4.48 -1.48 3.36
C SER A 67 4.40 -0.54 2.16
N TYR A 68 4.51 -1.07 0.96
CA TYR A 68 4.25 -0.31 -0.26
C TYR A 68 2.78 0.06 -0.33
N CYS A 69 2.51 1.36 -0.27
CA CYS A 69 1.18 1.96 -0.28
C CYS A 69 1.01 2.76 -1.58
N ILE A 70 0.59 2.06 -2.65
CA ILE A 70 0.45 2.66 -3.98
C ILE A 70 -1.04 2.82 -4.28
N GLU A 71 -1.44 4.06 -4.60
CA GLU A 71 -2.82 4.34 -4.99
C GLU A 71 -3.13 3.84 -6.41
N ASN A 72 -4.41 3.52 -6.66
CA ASN A 72 -4.85 3.01 -7.96
C ASN A 72 -4.81 4.08 -9.05
N ALA A 73 -4.96 5.35 -8.66
CA ALA A 73 -4.91 6.50 -9.56
C ALA A 73 -3.75 7.43 -9.18
N LYS A 74 -3.08 7.97 -10.19
CA LYS A 74 -1.97 8.93 -10.04
C LYS A 74 -2.40 10.31 -10.51
N GLY A 75 -1.83 11.36 -9.89
CA GLY A 75 -2.02 12.74 -10.34
C GLY A 75 -3.31 13.42 -9.88
N PHE A 76 -4.19 12.75 -9.16
CA PHE A 76 -5.39 13.36 -8.61
C PHE A 76 -5.12 13.95 -7.23
N LYS A 77 -5.29 15.28 -7.10
CA LYS A 77 -5.19 15.99 -5.82
C LYS A 77 -6.29 15.51 -4.87
N GLY A 78 -5.94 15.31 -3.61
CA GLY A 78 -6.88 14.84 -2.59
C GLY A 78 -7.27 13.35 -2.68
N TYR A 79 -6.79 12.60 -3.66
CA TYR A 79 -7.08 11.18 -3.77
C TYR A 79 -6.22 10.35 -2.80
N ILE A 80 -6.72 10.25 -1.59
CA ILE A 80 -6.10 9.51 -0.47
C ILE A 80 -7.12 8.46 -0.04
N THR A 81 -6.72 7.17 -0.05
CA THR A 81 -7.62 6.07 0.29
C THR A 81 -7.27 5.44 1.64
N GLU A 82 -8.05 4.44 2.04
CA GLU A 82 -7.83 3.68 3.28
C GLU A 82 -6.47 2.99 3.36
N LYS A 83 -5.75 2.88 2.25
CA LYS A 83 -4.48 2.13 2.19
C LYS A 83 -3.42 2.70 3.15
N ILE A 84 -3.24 4.03 3.16
CA ILE A 84 -2.26 4.67 4.02
C ILE A 84 -2.69 4.57 5.49
N PHE A 85 -4.00 4.68 5.78
CA PHE A 85 -4.54 4.57 7.13
C PHE A 85 -4.42 3.15 7.69
N HIS A 86 -4.57 2.11 6.86
CA HIS A 86 -4.28 0.74 7.30
C HIS A 86 -2.84 0.58 7.79
N CYS A 87 -1.87 1.20 7.10
CA CYS A 87 -0.49 1.23 7.55
C CYS A 87 -0.35 1.99 8.88
N PHE A 88 -1.00 3.15 9.01
CA PHE A 88 -0.94 3.96 10.23
C PHE A 88 -1.53 3.23 11.44
N PHE A 89 -2.69 2.58 11.28
CA PHE A 89 -3.31 1.79 12.36
C PHE A 89 -2.48 0.57 12.78
N ALA A 90 -1.67 0.04 11.85
CA ALA A 90 -0.72 -1.03 12.14
C ALA A 90 0.62 -0.51 12.70
N LEU A 91 0.88 0.81 12.69
CA LEU A 91 2.18 1.43 12.94
C LEU A 91 3.29 0.93 12.01
N THR A 92 2.92 0.44 10.83
CA THR A 92 3.79 0.12 9.72
C THR A 92 4.05 1.39 8.93
N VAL A 93 5.30 1.70 8.59
CA VAL A 93 5.62 2.92 7.84
C VAL A 93 5.28 2.73 6.36
N PRO A 94 4.35 3.53 5.79
CA PRO A 94 4.00 3.42 4.38
C PRO A 94 5.11 3.96 3.48
N VAL A 95 5.40 3.21 2.41
CA VAL A 95 6.19 3.68 1.27
C VAL A 95 5.18 4.11 0.19
N TYR A 96 4.88 5.40 0.16
CA TYR A 96 3.69 5.94 -0.49
C TYR A 96 3.95 6.44 -1.91
N LEU A 97 2.99 6.14 -2.81
CA LEU A 97 2.90 6.75 -4.13
C LEU A 97 1.42 6.93 -4.51
N GLY A 98 1.00 8.18 -4.73
CA GLY A 98 -0.40 8.47 -5.09
C GLY A 98 -0.69 9.95 -5.23
N CYS A 99 -1.43 10.51 -4.29
CA CYS A 99 -1.85 11.90 -4.25
C CYS A 99 -0.66 12.87 -4.35
N PRO A 100 -0.61 13.77 -5.36
CA PRO A 100 0.52 14.68 -5.54
C PRO A 100 0.66 15.71 -4.40
N ASN A 101 -0.44 16.11 -3.81
CA ASN A 101 -0.47 17.06 -2.71
C ASN A 101 -0.75 16.40 -1.34
N ILE A 102 -0.25 15.19 -1.13
CA ILE A 102 -0.48 14.46 0.12
C ILE A 102 0.00 15.21 1.37
N THR A 103 1.06 16.00 1.23
CA THR A 103 1.63 16.79 2.33
C THR A 103 0.74 17.92 2.81
N ASP A 104 -0.26 18.33 2.02
CA ASP A 104 -1.28 19.30 2.48
C ASP A 104 -2.21 18.67 3.54
N HIS A 105 -2.30 17.35 3.55
CA HIS A 105 -3.23 16.58 4.38
C HIS A 105 -2.54 15.76 5.46
N ILE A 106 -1.39 15.18 5.17
CA ILE A 106 -0.65 14.24 6.03
C ILE A 106 0.80 14.72 6.14
N PRO A 107 1.34 14.89 7.36
CA PRO A 107 2.73 15.30 7.55
C PRO A 107 3.71 14.36 6.84
N LYS A 108 4.75 14.94 6.21
CA LYS A 108 5.75 14.18 5.46
C LYS A 108 6.52 13.16 6.32
N GLU A 109 6.61 13.43 7.61
CA GLU A 109 7.24 12.57 8.63
C GLU A 109 6.45 11.29 8.91
N CYS A 110 5.23 11.14 8.34
CA CYS A 110 4.39 9.95 8.54
C CYS A 110 4.61 8.86 7.49
N PHE A 111 5.34 9.12 6.40
CA PHE A 111 5.52 8.18 5.31
C PHE A 111 6.83 8.41 4.55
N VAL A 112 7.28 7.39 3.85
CA VAL A 112 8.38 7.48 2.88
C VAL A 112 7.77 7.76 1.51
N ASP A 113 8.08 8.91 0.91
CA ASP A 113 7.56 9.27 -0.40
C ASP A 113 8.41 8.63 -1.51
N MET A 114 7.80 7.80 -2.35
CA MET A 114 8.49 7.15 -3.45
C MET A 114 9.04 8.16 -4.48
N ARG A 115 8.50 9.38 -4.53
CA ARG A 115 8.94 10.44 -5.44
C ARG A 115 10.28 11.05 -5.06
N ASP A 116 10.73 10.85 -3.82
CA ASP A 116 12.05 11.31 -3.35
C ASP A 116 13.20 10.43 -3.85
N PHE A 117 12.90 9.36 -4.60
CA PHE A 117 13.87 8.37 -5.06
C PHE A 117 13.85 8.20 -6.58
N ASN A 118 15.02 8.00 -7.18
CA ASN A 118 15.13 7.78 -8.62
C ASN A 118 14.75 6.36 -9.05
N SER A 119 14.83 5.39 -8.15
CA SER A 119 14.55 3.99 -8.46
C SER A 119 14.02 3.20 -7.27
N VAL A 120 13.38 2.06 -7.56
CA VAL A 120 12.98 1.08 -6.53
C VAL A 120 14.20 0.52 -5.77
N ARG A 121 15.37 0.46 -6.43
CA ARG A 121 16.62 0.07 -5.78
C ARG A 121 17.03 1.05 -4.69
N ASP A 122 16.91 2.36 -4.97
CA ASP A 122 17.29 3.39 -3.99
C ASP A 122 16.35 3.36 -2.79
N ILE A 123 15.05 3.14 -3.03
CA ILE A 123 14.07 2.92 -1.95
C ILE A 123 14.48 1.72 -1.11
N HIS A 124 14.80 0.58 -1.74
CA HIS A 124 15.18 -0.63 -1.03
C HIS A 124 16.43 -0.42 -0.15
N ILE A 125 17.47 0.21 -0.70
CA ILE A 125 18.71 0.54 0.03
C ILE A 125 18.39 1.46 1.22
N PHE A 126 17.57 2.48 1.01
CA PHE A 126 17.16 3.41 2.06
C PHE A 126 16.41 2.69 3.21
N LEU A 127 15.44 1.84 2.87
CA LEU A 127 14.66 1.11 3.88
C LEU A 127 15.52 0.09 4.64
N LYS A 128 16.40 -0.63 3.94
CA LYS A 128 17.27 -1.65 4.51
C LYS A 128 18.29 -1.05 5.50
N ASN A 129 18.81 0.12 5.18
CA ASN A 129 19.83 0.81 5.99
C ASN A 129 19.22 1.84 6.95
N MET A 130 17.90 1.88 7.11
CA MET A 130 17.25 2.86 7.98
C MET A 130 17.61 2.60 9.44
N PRO A 131 18.22 3.58 10.16
CA PRO A 131 18.49 3.46 11.58
C PRO A 131 17.19 3.26 12.37
N ASN A 132 17.25 2.48 13.44
CA ASN A 132 16.08 2.20 14.27
C ASN A 132 15.45 3.48 14.86
N GLU A 133 16.27 4.44 15.24
CA GLU A 133 15.80 5.75 15.71
C GLU A 133 14.93 6.45 14.66
N LYS A 134 15.37 6.47 13.40
CA LYS A 134 14.61 7.08 12.30
C LYS A 134 13.28 6.35 12.07
N PHE A 135 13.27 5.02 12.13
CA PHE A 135 12.06 4.22 12.04
C PHE A 135 11.08 4.55 13.17
N VAL A 136 11.56 4.61 14.42
CA VAL A 136 10.75 4.99 15.58
C VAL A 136 10.20 6.41 15.46
N ASN A 137 10.96 7.34 14.87
CA ASN A 137 10.48 8.70 14.62
C ASN A 137 9.31 8.75 13.64
N TYR A 138 9.34 7.92 12.56
CA TYR A 138 8.16 7.75 11.68
C TYR A 138 6.94 7.25 12.48
N GLN A 139 7.11 6.23 13.32
CA GLN A 139 6.01 5.71 14.14
C GLN A 139 5.45 6.74 15.14
N LYS A 140 6.32 7.55 15.74
CA LYS A 140 5.89 8.67 16.62
C LYS A 140 5.09 9.70 15.85
N SER A 141 5.54 10.09 14.66
CA SER A 141 4.85 11.05 13.80
C SER A 141 3.48 10.51 13.36
N ILE A 142 3.38 9.24 13.02
CA ILE A 142 2.11 8.57 12.70
C ILE A 142 1.16 8.62 13.90
N LYS A 143 1.62 8.27 15.11
CA LYS A 143 0.81 8.34 16.33
C LYS A 143 0.32 9.76 16.60
N ASN A 144 1.22 10.74 16.51
CA ASN A 144 0.87 12.16 16.73
C ASN A 144 -0.17 12.63 15.71
N PHE A 145 -0.03 12.26 14.44
CA PHE A 145 -1.00 12.60 13.41
C PHE A 145 -2.37 11.98 13.70
N LEU A 146 -2.45 10.70 14.05
CA LEU A 146 -3.70 10.01 14.38
C LEU A 146 -4.44 10.60 15.58
N HIS A 147 -3.72 11.29 16.50
CA HIS A 147 -4.32 11.97 17.67
C HIS A 147 -4.51 13.47 17.43
N SER A 148 -4.18 14.00 16.26
CA SER A 148 -4.30 15.42 15.94
C SER A 148 -5.61 15.77 15.26
N ASP A 149 -5.99 17.04 15.31
CA ASP A 149 -7.15 17.57 14.57
C ASP A 149 -7.02 17.37 13.05
N LYS A 150 -5.80 17.25 12.52
CA LYS A 150 -5.54 16.97 11.11
C LYS A 150 -6.06 15.61 10.66
N PHE A 151 -6.25 14.66 11.58
CA PHE A 151 -6.84 13.37 11.28
C PHE A 151 -8.37 13.39 11.25
N ILE A 152 -9.03 14.38 11.87
CA ILE A 152 -10.50 14.47 11.97
C ILE A 152 -11.18 14.31 10.60
N PRO A 153 -10.74 15.00 9.51
CA PRO A 153 -11.37 14.87 8.20
C PRO A 153 -11.39 13.43 7.63
N PHE A 154 -10.53 12.55 8.12
CA PHE A 154 -10.44 11.15 7.71
C PHE A 154 -11.17 10.18 8.64
N SER A 155 -11.82 10.69 9.70
CA SER A 155 -12.52 9.88 10.68
C SER A 155 -13.94 9.53 10.22
N ASN A 156 -14.43 8.36 10.63
CA ASN A 156 -15.82 7.96 10.41
C ASN A 156 -16.81 8.97 11.03
N LYS A 157 -16.45 9.57 12.15
CA LYS A 157 -17.30 10.58 12.81
C LYS A 157 -17.51 11.79 11.91
N HIS A 158 -16.45 12.35 11.37
CA HIS A 158 -16.55 13.50 10.44
C HIS A 158 -17.32 13.15 9.17
N TYR A 159 -17.11 11.95 8.61
CA TYR A 159 -17.86 11.48 7.45
C TYR A 159 -19.37 11.41 7.73
N ILE A 160 -19.77 10.86 8.88
CA ILE A 160 -21.18 10.77 9.28
C ILE A 160 -21.78 12.17 9.51
N GLU A 161 -21.04 13.07 10.16
CA GLU A 161 -21.47 14.47 10.39
C GLU A 161 -21.66 15.18 9.04
N THR A 162 -20.70 15.09 8.13
CA THR A 162 -20.80 15.67 6.78
C THR A 162 -22.00 15.14 6.00
N LEU A 163 -22.29 13.83 6.09
CA LEU A 163 -23.48 13.26 5.45
C LEU A 163 -24.77 13.81 6.06
N LYS A 164 -24.85 13.92 7.39
CA LYS A 164 -26.03 14.48 8.05
C LYS A 164 -26.30 15.92 7.62
N ASP A 165 -25.26 16.75 7.59
CA ASP A 165 -25.37 18.17 7.24
C ASP A 165 -25.74 18.41 5.76
N ASN A 166 -25.47 17.46 4.87
CA ASN A 166 -25.72 17.62 3.42
C ASN A 166 -26.91 16.81 2.88
N ILE A 167 -27.42 15.83 3.62
CA ILE A 167 -28.51 14.94 3.16
C ILE A 167 -29.80 15.19 3.93
N PHE A 168 -29.71 15.58 5.18
CA PHE A 168 -30.87 15.74 6.08
C PHE A 168 -31.20 17.20 6.41
N VAL A 169 -30.83 18.14 5.52
CA VAL A 169 -31.26 19.55 5.57
C VAL A 169 -32.66 19.71 4.99
#